data_2b75ef10cf18d6df28eeb224eaa753e6
#
_entry.id   2b75ef10cf18d6df28eeb224eaa753e6
#
_cell.length_a   1.000
_cell.length_b   1.000
_cell.length_c   1.000
_cell.angle_alpha   90.00
_cell.angle_beta   90.00
_cell.angle_gamma   90.00
#
_symmetry.space_group_name_H-M   'P 1'
#
loop_
_entity.id
_entity.type
_entity.pdbx_description
1 polymer ?
#
loop_
_entity_poly.entity_id
_entity_poly.type
_entity_poly.pdbx_seq_one_letter_code
_entity_poly.pdbx_strand_id
1 'polypeptide(L)'
;MKQLFAKCYFGFHNLKSTIIKILKAPYYYFLFLKYPFLDPCQTYKWKKFHLCYYTYSLLDCMPKGWNKAFGMKMAKEIDKWLKENMIKDYCVTDVICTNGLKWVDNAPITLYRDVILKYEELSRQVCIVCGKPVEYVTKGTMAPYCGECAEKDTNNSFIKLA
;
A
#
# COMPACT_ATOMS: atom_id res chain seq x y z
N MET A 1 -10.77 -10.85 -8.51
CA MET A 1 -10.16 -9.98 -9.55
C MET A 1 -11.01 -8.79 -10.01
N LYS A 2 -12.37 -8.83 -10.00
CA LYS A 2 -13.23 -7.71 -10.49
C LYS A 2 -13.46 -6.54 -9.51
N GLN A 3 -13.25 -6.70 -8.21
CA GLN A 3 -13.61 -5.66 -7.21
C GLN A 3 -12.58 -4.54 -7.00
N LEU A 4 -11.29 -4.77 -7.22
CA LEU A 4 -10.27 -3.70 -7.11
C LEU A 4 -10.36 -2.71 -8.28
N PHE A 5 -10.72 -3.18 -9.48
CA PHE A 5 -10.83 -2.34 -10.67
C PHE A 5 -12.02 -1.36 -10.64
N ALA A 6 -13.12 -1.70 -9.97
CA ALA A 6 -14.30 -0.83 -9.90
C ALA A 6 -14.06 0.45 -9.07
N LYS A 7 -13.18 0.43 -8.06
CA LYS A 7 -12.85 1.63 -7.26
C LYS A 7 -11.93 2.62 -7.96
N CYS A 8 -11.18 2.19 -8.97
CA CYS A 8 -10.24 3.06 -9.70
C CYS A 8 -10.90 3.87 -10.82
N TYR A 9 -12.06 3.44 -11.35
CA TYR A 9 -12.65 4.02 -12.56
C TYR A 9 -13.64 5.18 -12.32
N PHE A 10 -14.13 5.42 -11.11
CA PHE A 10 -15.24 6.35 -10.84
C PHE A 10 -14.86 7.70 -10.20
N GLY A 11 -13.64 8.20 -10.39
CA GLY A 11 -13.15 9.44 -9.75
C GLY A 11 -13.11 10.71 -10.60
N PHE A 12 -13.83 10.81 -11.71
CA PHE A 12 -13.66 11.95 -12.67
C PHE A 12 -14.55 13.18 -12.43
N HIS A 13 -15.11 13.38 -11.27
CA HIS A 13 -16.10 14.46 -11.08
C HIS A 13 -15.69 15.65 -10.19
N ASN A 14 -14.39 15.82 -9.88
CA ASN A 14 -13.99 17.02 -9.12
C ASN A 14 -12.71 17.64 -9.68
N LEU A 15 -12.83 18.88 -10.18
CA LEU A 15 -11.72 19.65 -10.75
C LEU A 15 -10.48 19.70 -9.84
N LYS A 16 -10.70 19.85 -8.51
CA LYS A 16 -9.62 19.85 -7.51
C LYS A 16 -8.87 18.49 -7.50
N SER A 17 -9.58 17.38 -7.61
CA SER A 17 -8.95 16.05 -7.64
C SER A 17 -8.13 15.84 -8.90
N THR A 18 -8.56 16.37 -10.02
CA THR A 18 -7.85 16.30 -11.31
C THR A 18 -6.56 17.11 -11.28
N ILE A 19 -6.58 18.33 -10.74
CA ILE A 19 -5.38 19.17 -10.59
C ILE A 19 -4.35 18.49 -9.68
N ILE A 20 -4.77 17.94 -8.54
CA ILE A 20 -3.88 17.22 -7.62
C ILE A 20 -3.24 16.01 -8.31
N LYS A 21 -3.98 15.28 -9.15
CA LYS A 21 -3.46 14.13 -9.91
C LYS A 21 -2.39 14.57 -10.92
N ILE A 22 -2.65 15.64 -11.67
CA ILE A 22 -1.68 16.21 -12.63
C ILE A 22 -0.39 16.65 -11.92
N LEU A 23 -0.50 17.31 -10.77
CA LEU A 23 0.66 17.75 -10.00
C LEU A 23 1.49 16.59 -9.42
N LYS A 24 0.86 15.44 -9.13
CA LYS A 24 1.54 14.25 -8.62
C LYS A 24 2.11 13.35 -9.73
N ALA A 25 1.68 13.49 -10.97
CA ALA A 25 2.11 12.63 -12.07
C ALA A 25 3.65 12.54 -12.22
N PRO A 26 4.44 13.63 -12.14
CA PRO A 26 5.90 13.54 -12.19
C PRO A 26 6.49 12.69 -11.06
N TYR A 27 5.96 12.82 -9.84
CA TYR A 27 6.40 12.01 -8.70
C TYR A 27 6.20 10.51 -8.95
N TYR A 28 5.02 10.09 -9.40
CA TYR A 28 4.74 8.69 -9.70
C TYR A 28 5.56 8.19 -10.88
N TYR A 29 5.78 9.02 -11.90
CA TYR A 29 6.66 8.68 -13.01
C TYR A 29 8.07 8.30 -12.52
N PHE A 30 8.72 9.15 -11.71
CA PHE A 30 10.03 8.85 -11.14
C PHE A 30 10.01 7.68 -10.16
N LEU A 31 8.92 7.53 -9.38
CA LEU A 31 8.74 6.41 -8.47
C LEU A 31 8.73 5.07 -9.24
N PHE A 32 8.00 5.00 -10.36
CA PHE A 32 7.89 3.78 -11.16
C PHE A 32 9.14 3.50 -12.02
N LEU A 33 9.90 4.52 -12.40
CA LEU A 33 11.21 4.31 -12.99
C LEU A 33 12.17 3.63 -12.01
N LYS A 34 12.08 3.99 -10.73
CA LYS A 34 12.95 3.45 -9.68
C LYS A 34 12.43 2.12 -9.12
N TYR A 35 11.14 2.00 -8.94
CA TYR A 35 10.45 0.84 -8.36
C TYR A 35 9.30 0.40 -9.27
N PRO A 36 9.58 -0.28 -10.39
CA PRO A 36 8.56 -0.63 -11.39
C PRO A 36 7.41 -1.45 -10.83
N PHE A 37 7.66 -2.26 -9.81
CA PHE A 37 6.66 -3.10 -9.16
C PHE A 37 5.61 -2.32 -8.33
N LEU A 38 5.83 -1.04 -8.07
CA LEU A 38 4.84 -0.18 -7.42
C LEU A 38 3.79 0.37 -8.38
N ASP A 39 3.99 0.19 -9.69
CA ASP A 39 3.02 0.57 -10.71
C ASP A 39 1.82 -0.42 -10.69
N PRO A 40 0.60 0.02 -10.37
CA PRO A 40 -0.56 -0.85 -10.34
C PRO A 40 -0.95 -1.42 -11.71
N CYS A 41 -0.38 -0.89 -12.77
CA CYS A 41 -0.66 -1.29 -14.16
C CYS A 41 0.45 -2.13 -14.80
N GLN A 42 1.33 -2.77 -14.01
CA GLN A 42 2.46 -3.57 -14.52
C GLN A 42 2.04 -4.64 -15.54
N THR A 43 0.87 -5.23 -15.36
CA THR A 43 0.36 -6.32 -16.19
C THR A 43 -0.27 -5.86 -17.50
N TYR A 44 -0.49 -4.56 -17.71
CA TYR A 44 -1.15 -4.06 -18.90
C TYR A 44 -0.15 -3.65 -19.98
N LYS A 45 -0.25 -4.29 -21.15
CA LYS A 45 0.58 -3.99 -22.35
C LYS A 45 0.36 -2.58 -22.93
N TRP A 46 -0.65 -1.84 -22.47
CA TRP A 46 -1.09 -0.54 -23.03
C TRP A 46 -0.47 0.68 -22.34
N LYS A 47 0.68 0.52 -21.69
CA LYS A 47 1.35 1.56 -20.87
C LYS A 47 1.64 2.91 -21.56
N LYS A 48 1.57 3.00 -22.88
CA LYS A 48 2.12 4.15 -23.62
C LYS A 48 1.19 5.38 -23.76
N PHE A 49 -0.10 5.31 -23.38
CA PHE A 49 -1.04 6.37 -23.82
C PHE A 49 -1.98 6.98 -22.77
N HIS A 50 -1.89 6.65 -21.48
CA HIS A 50 -2.84 7.21 -20.52
C HIS A 50 -2.14 7.97 -19.38
N LEU A 51 -2.34 9.29 -19.33
CA LEU A 51 -1.96 10.18 -18.21
C LEU A 51 -2.53 9.72 -16.85
N CYS A 52 -3.58 8.90 -16.83
CA CYS A 52 -4.15 8.31 -15.63
C CYS A 52 -3.25 7.26 -14.95
N TYR A 53 -2.22 6.76 -15.62
CA TYR A 53 -1.28 5.77 -15.06
C TYR A 53 -0.41 6.31 -13.91
N TYR A 54 -0.21 7.61 -13.84
CA TYR A 54 0.69 8.22 -12.85
C TYR A 54 -0.08 8.94 -11.74
N THR A 55 -1.20 8.40 -11.31
CA THR A 55 -2.05 9.06 -10.30
C THR A 55 -2.01 8.45 -8.91
N TYR A 56 -1.54 7.22 -8.78
CA TYR A 56 -1.36 6.50 -7.52
C TYR A 56 -0.38 5.33 -7.70
N SER A 57 0.17 4.83 -6.61
CA SER A 57 1.03 3.64 -6.54
C SER A 57 0.38 2.55 -5.69
N LEU A 58 0.94 1.34 -5.71
CA LEU A 58 0.49 0.27 -4.79
C LEU A 58 0.68 0.64 -3.32
N LEU A 59 1.60 1.56 -2.99
CA LEU A 59 1.73 2.08 -1.63
C LEU A 59 0.53 2.93 -1.22
N ASP A 60 -0.15 3.59 -2.16
CA ASP A 60 -1.36 4.37 -1.88
C ASP A 60 -2.60 3.48 -1.66
N CYS A 61 -2.51 2.18 -2.00
CA CYS A 61 -3.52 1.18 -1.63
C CYS A 61 -3.44 0.80 -0.15
N MET A 62 -2.33 1.07 0.51
CA MET A 62 -2.15 0.85 1.94
C MET A 62 -2.82 1.95 2.77
N PRO A 63 -3.27 1.67 4.00
CA PRO A 63 -3.66 2.69 4.96
C PRO A 63 -2.57 3.75 5.14
N LYS A 64 -2.99 5.02 5.29
CA LYS A 64 -2.05 6.16 5.37
C LYS A 64 -1.00 6.00 6.47
N GLY A 65 -1.38 5.45 7.63
CA GLY A 65 -0.46 5.23 8.75
C GLY A 65 0.63 4.22 8.39
N TRP A 66 0.29 3.13 7.73
CA TRP A 66 1.25 2.11 7.31
C TRP A 66 2.16 2.62 6.20
N ASN A 67 1.59 3.28 5.18
CA ASN A 67 2.40 3.88 4.11
C ASN A 67 3.42 4.86 4.68
N LYS A 68 3.01 5.74 5.61
CA LYS A 68 3.88 6.69 6.29
C LYS A 68 4.97 6.00 7.14
N ALA A 69 4.60 4.97 7.90
CA ALA A 69 5.50 4.31 8.84
C ALA A 69 6.56 3.46 8.15
N PHE A 70 6.18 2.70 7.11
CA PHE A 70 7.09 1.73 6.50
C PHE A 70 6.95 1.54 4.99
N GLY A 71 5.97 2.13 4.30
CA GLY A 71 5.72 1.86 2.87
C GLY A 71 6.96 1.99 2.00
N MET A 72 7.64 3.14 2.02
CA MET A 72 8.87 3.34 1.24
C MET A 72 10.07 2.53 1.74
N LYS A 73 10.12 2.21 3.03
CA LYS A 73 11.17 1.35 3.58
C LYS A 73 11.02 -0.08 3.04
N MET A 74 9.80 -0.61 3.08
CA MET A 74 9.46 -1.91 2.50
C MET A 74 9.81 -1.96 1.00
N ALA A 75 9.41 -0.96 0.22
CA ALA A 75 9.71 -0.90 -1.21
C ALA A 75 11.22 -0.92 -1.50
N LYS A 76 12.02 -0.18 -0.72
CA LYS A 76 13.49 -0.19 -0.86
C LYS A 76 14.11 -1.55 -0.56
N GLU A 77 13.60 -2.25 0.45
CA GLU A 77 14.12 -3.57 0.82
C GLU A 77 13.73 -4.64 -0.18
N ILE A 78 12.50 -4.59 -0.71
CA ILE A 78 12.08 -5.44 -1.83
C ILE A 78 13.00 -5.21 -3.04
N ASP A 79 13.20 -3.97 -3.46
CA ASP A 79 14.06 -3.64 -4.60
C ASP A 79 15.50 -4.13 -4.41
N LYS A 80 16.05 -3.95 -3.22
CA LYS A 80 17.38 -4.45 -2.87
C LYS A 80 17.45 -5.96 -3.01
N TRP A 81 16.50 -6.68 -2.40
CA TRP A 81 16.44 -8.15 -2.45
C TRP A 81 16.29 -8.67 -3.89
N LEU A 82 15.42 -8.03 -4.70
CA LEU A 82 15.21 -8.40 -6.11
C LEU A 82 16.50 -8.25 -6.93
N LYS A 83 17.28 -7.19 -6.71
CA LYS A 83 18.56 -6.95 -7.38
C LYS A 83 19.62 -7.97 -6.97
N GLU A 84 19.73 -8.25 -5.67
CA GLU A 84 20.68 -9.23 -5.12
C GLU A 84 20.40 -10.66 -5.62
N ASN A 85 19.12 -10.99 -5.87
CA ASN A 85 18.70 -12.30 -6.38
C ASN A 85 18.46 -12.34 -7.90
N MET A 86 18.77 -11.24 -8.62
CA MET A 86 18.64 -11.11 -10.09
C MET A 86 17.20 -11.40 -10.60
N ILE A 87 16.18 -11.12 -9.79
CA ILE A 87 14.77 -11.30 -10.18
C ILE A 87 14.32 -10.10 -11.00
N LYS A 88 13.88 -10.34 -12.25
CA LYS A 88 13.45 -9.27 -13.19
C LYS A 88 11.94 -9.19 -13.37
N ASP A 89 11.24 -10.33 -13.26
CA ASP A 89 9.80 -10.44 -13.56
C ASP A 89 8.95 -10.38 -12.28
N TYR A 90 9.35 -9.52 -11.34
CA TYR A 90 8.59 -9.32 -10.10
C TYR A 90 7.35 -8.48 -10.35
N CYS A 91 6.21 -8.97 -9.87
CA CYS A 91 4.92 -8.31 -10.00
C CYS A 91 4.11 -8.46 -8.71
N VAL A 92 3.57 -7.36 -8.21
CA VAL A 92 2.60 -7.36 -7.12
C VAL A 92 1.21 -7.47 -7.71
N THR A 93 0.46 -8.46 -7.27
CA THR A 93 -0.89 -8.75 -7.80
C THR A 93 -2.01 -8.15 -6.95
N ASP A 94 -1.77 -8.01 -5.64
CA ASP A 94 -2.75 -7.40 -4.73
C ASP A 94 -2.09 -6.85 -3.45
N VAL A 95 -2.77 -5.89 -2.81
CA VAL A 95 -2.44 -5.34 -1.49
C VAL A 95 -3.70 -5.39 -0.64
N ILE A 96 -3.77 -6.36 0.28
CA ILE A 96 -4.94 -6.57 1.13
C ILE A 96 -4.65 -6.00 2.53
N CYS A 97 -5.61 -5.23 3.06
CA CYS A 97 -5.46 -4.48 4.30
C CYS A 97 -6.53 -4.85 5.34
N THR A 98 -6.87 -6.13 5.43
CA THR A 98 -7.79 -6.68 6.43
C THR A 98 -7.00 -7.51 7.45
N ASN A 99 -7.18 -7.23 8.74
CA ASN A 99 -6.45 -7.91 9.82
C ASN A 99 -4.91 -7.90 9.65
N GLY A 100 -4.36 -6.75 9.25
CA GLY A 100 -2.97 -6.55 8.89
C GLY A 100 -2.76 -6.41 7.38
N LEU A 101 -1.55 -6.04 7.00
CA LEU A 101 -1.10 -6.01 5.61
C LEU A 101 -0.93 -7.44 5.11
N LYS A 102 -1.37 -7.70 3.88
CA LYS A 102 -0.96 -8.85 3.07
C LYS A 102 -0.51 -8.34 1.71
N TRP A 103 0.74 -8.63 1.40
CA TRP A 103 1.38 -8.26 0.15
C TRP A 103 1.42 -9.48 -0.76
N VAL A 104 0.60 -9.49 -1.81
CA VAL A 104 0.44 -10.64 -2.70
C VAL A 104 1.23 -10.40 -3.98
N ASP A 105 2.20 -11.24 -4.25
CA ASP A 105 3.10 -11.14 -5.40
C ASP A 105 3.40 -12.51 -6.04
N ASN A 106 4.22 -12.49 -7.09
CA ASN A 106 4.67 -13.69 -7.80
C ASN A 106 6.10 -14.12 -7.41
N ALA A 107 6.66 -13.55 -6.35
CA ALA A 107 8.03 -13.85 -5.95
C ALA A 107 8.18 -15.25 -5.32
N PRO A 108 9.42 -15.77 -5.29
CA PRO A 108 9.73 -16.93 -4.50
C PRO A 108 9.43 -16.74 -3.01
N ILE A 109 9.07 -17.82 -2.33
CA ILE A 109 8.77 -17.82 -0.88
C ILE A 109 9.90 -17.24 -0.02
N THR A 110 11.12 -17.20 -0.54
CA THR A 110 12.28 -16.60 0.12
C THR A 110 12.12 -15.09 0.28
N LEU A 111 11.63 -14.35 -0.74
CA LEU A 111 11.34 -12.92 -0.59
C LEU A 111 10.30 -12.69 0.51
N TYR A 112 9.23 -13.49 0.52
CA TYR A 112 8.21 -13.39 1.55
C TYR A 112 8.82 -13.52 2.95
N ARG A 113 9.60 -14.57 3.18
CA ARG A 113 10.23 -14.85 4.48
C ARG A 113 11.28 -13.79 4.87
N ASP A 114 12.10 -13.36 3.92
CA ASP A 114 13.26 -12.50 4.21
C ASP A 114 12.86 -11.01 4.34
N VAL A 115 11.80 -10.57 3.64
CA VAL A 115 11.42 -9.18 3.58
C VAL A 115 9.95 -8.94 3.95
N ILE A 116 9.00 -9.59 3.28
CA ILE A 116 7.58 -9.20 3.34
C ILE A 116 6.97 -9.52 4.70
N LEU A 117 7.22 -10.70 5.25
CA LEU A 117 6.65 -11.18 6.52
C LEU A 117 6.82 -10.17 7.67
N LYS A 118 8.01 -9.58 7.81
CA LYS A 118 8.27 -8.59 8.87
C LYS A 118 7.40 -7.33 8.74
N TYR A 119 7.03 -6.93 7.51
CA TYR A 119 6.14 -5.78 7.31
C TYR A 119 4.67 -6.13 7.51
N GLU A 120 4.29 -7.37 7.20
CA GLU A 120 2.97 -7.89 7.56
C GLU A 120 2.80 -7.95 9.07
N GLU A 121 3.82 -8.39 9.81
CA GLU A 121 3.83 -8.38 11.28
C GLU A 121 3.84 -6.95 11.84
N LEU A 122 4.71 -6.07 11.30
CA LEU A 122 4.80 -4.68 11.71
C LEU A 122 3.47 -3.94 11.51
N SER A 123 2.71 -4.28 10.46
CA SER A 123 1.42 -3.66 10.18
C SER A 123 0.41 -3.85 11.32
N ARG A 124 0.52 -4.90 12.12
CA ARG A 124 -0.32 -5.14 13.29
C ARG A 124 0.10 -4.35 14.52
N GLN A 125 1.32 -3.80 14.52
CA GLN A 125 1.90 -3.03 15.61
C GLN A 125 1.84 -1.52 15.38
N VAL A 126 1.34 -1.10 14.23
CA VAL A 126 1.34 0.30 13.78
C VAL A 126 -0.08 0.74 13.44
N CYS A 127 -0.49 1.87 14.00
CA CYS A 127 -1.80 2.49 13.76
C CYS A 127 -2.06 2.72 12.27
N ILE A 128 -3.19 2.24 11.77
CA ILE A 128 -3.58 2.37 10.35
C ILE A 128 -3.80 3.82 9.92
N VAL A 129 -4.09 4.73 10.87
CA VAL A 129 -4.42 6.13 10.58
C VAL A 129 -3.18 7.02 10.57
N CYS A 130 -2.34 6.94 11.60
CA CYS A 130 -1.25 7.91 11.79
C CYS A 130 0.16 7.32 11.81
N GLY A 131 0.31 5.99 11.94
CA GLY A 131 1.60 5.31 11.97
C GLY A 131 2.28 5.26 13.36
N LYS A 132 1.61 5.70 14.43
CA LYS A 132 2.09 5.55 15.82
C LYS A 132 1.95 4.09 16.29
N PRO A 133 2.63 3.68 17.38
CA PRO A 133 2.42 2.36 17.99
C PRO A 133 0.94 2.09 18.30
N VAL A 134 0.54 0.82 18.20
CA VAL A 134 -0.83 0.38 18.46
C VAL A 134 -1.09 0.25 19.97
N GLU A 135 -2.29 0.58 20.40
CA GLU A 135 -2.81 0.40 21.75
C GLU A 135 -4.17 -0.28 21.76
N TYR A 136 -4.90 -0.19 20.64
CA TYR A 136 -6.25 -0.69 20.49
C TYR A 136 -6.41 -1.42 19.16
N VAL A 137 -7.34 -2.36 19.11
CA VAL A 137 -7.81 -2.96 17.85
C VAL A 137 -9.33 -2.81 17.74
N THR A 138 -9.83 -2.68 16.53
CA THR A 138 -11.27 -2.65 16.28
C THR A 138 -11.89 -4.03 16.49
N LYS A 139 -13.10 -4.08 17.04
CA LYS A 139 -13.90 -5.33 17.08
C LYS A 139 -14.24 -5.76 15.66
N GLY A 140 -14.07 -7.04 15.35
CA GLY A 140 -14.38 -7.63 14.05
C GLY A 140 -13.21 -7.61 13.07
N THR A 141 -12.74 -6.44 12.62
CA THR A 141 -11.66 -6.36 11.62
C THR A 141 -10.25 -6.42 12.22
N MET A 142 -10.13 -6.31 13.55
CA MET A 142 -8.84 -6.29 14.28
C MET A 142 -7.86 -5.23 13.75
N ALA A 143 -8.38 -4.14 13.19
CA ALA A 143 -7.56 -3.04 12.66
C ALA A 143 -6.83 -2.31 13.81
N PRO A 144 -5.50 -2.07 13.70
CA PRO A 144 -4.70 -1.49 14.78
C PRO A 144 -4.85 0.04 14.83
N TYR A 145 -5.05 0.57 16.05
CA TYR A 145 -5.18 2.00 16.34
C TYR A 145 -4.32 2.40 17.54
N CYS A 146 -3.76 3.60 17.52
CA CYS A 146 -3.22 4.23 18.73
C CYS A 146 -4.36 4.87 19.55
N GLY A 147 -4.10 5.23 20.82
CA GLY A 147 -5.09 5.84 21.70
C GLY A 147 -5.76 7.07 21.11
N GLU A 148 -4.96 8.04 20.63
CA GLU A 148 -5.47 9.28 20.03
C GLU A 148 -6.41 9.07 18.81
N CYS A 149 -6.12 8.05 18.00
CA CYS A 149 -6.94 7.76 16.82
C CYS A 149 -8.19 6.96 17.17
N ALA A 150 -8.12 6.11 18.18
CA ALA A 150 -9.27 5.36 18.68
C ALA A 150 -10.30 6.28 19.34
N GLU A 151 -9.85 7.27 20.13
CA GLU A 151 -10.73 8.27 20.76
C GLU A 151 -11.47 9.15 19.75
N LYS A 152 -10.86 9.42 18.59
CA LYS A 152 -11.45 10.25 17.52
C LYS A 152 -12.41 9.49 16.61
N ASP A 153 -12.34 8.18 16.61
CA ASP A 153 -13.18 7.34 15.75
C ASP A 153 -14.41 6.87 16.50
N THR A 154 -15.52 7.56 16.28
CA THR A 154 -16.83 7.25 16.90
C THR A 154 -17.59 6.13 16.21
N ASN A 155 -17.11 5.65 15.06
CA ASN A 155 -17.81 4.66 14.24
C ASN A 155 -17.45 3.22 14.61
N ASN A 156 -16.33 3.02 15.28
CA ASN A 156 -15.82 1.69 15.62
C ASN A 156 -15.84 1.45 17.14
N SER A 157 -16.02 0.18 17.50
CA SER A 157 -15.79 -0.28 18.88
C SER A 157 -14.40 -0.86 19.02
N PHE A 158 -13.70 -0.56 20.10
CA PHE A 158 -12.31 -0.91 20.31
C PHE A 158 -12.11 -1.89 21.46
N ILE A 159 -11.06 -2.68 21.37
CA ILE A 159 -10.52 -3.54 22.42
C ILE A 159 -9.11 -3.02 22.71
N LYS A 160 -8.83 -2.70 23.98
CA LYS A 160 -7.49 -2.32 24.42
C LYS A 160 -6.60 -3.55 24.44
N LEU A 161 -5.40 -3.42 23.89
CA LEU A 161 -4.37 -4.45 24.01
C LEU A 161 -3.75 -4.42 25.41
N ALA A 162 -3.45 -5.59 25.93
CA ALA A 162 -2.83 -5.74 27.27
C ALA A 162 -1.34 -5.35 27.24
#